data_db25ed2f99efa3d86a5c1fa594d9fbcc
#
_entry.id   db25ed2f99efa3d86a5c1fa594d9fbcc
#
_cell.length_a   1.000
_cell.length_b   1.000
_cell.length_c   1.000
_cell.angle_alpha   90.00
_cell.angle_beta   90.00
_cell.angle_gamma   90.00
#
_symmetry.space_group_name_H-M   'P 1'
#
loop_
_entity.id
_entity.type
_entity.pdbx_description
1 polymer ?
#
loop_
_entity_poly.entity_id
_entity_poly.type
_entity_poly.pdbx_seq_one_letter_code
_entity_poly.pdbx_strand_id
1 'polypeptide(L)'
;MDIMAILTQAINEGTIPFLIRQTLIYAVPLMIVALAGVFSERSGVINLALEGIMIFGAFVGVLFVRLVQQWGWFEAAYTAKNWMTLQGFAFLTMCVSAALGAAFSMLLAFAAINLKADQTIGGTALNLMAPALVLFFVRILANQNTLQMFKGDSAGWFMLKESLFGFGVGRGINKTPSMGFFGQVFVNKVYPMTYVCILIFIILAIILYKTKFGLRLRACGENPQAADSLGINVFKMRYAGVGISGALAGMGGFVYAMTTANCTSNGDVSGFGFLALAVMIFGNWKPGNIAGAALLFGLFKCIAASYTSLDINGDGIYWLKEIGISAHAYRLLPYVITLLVLAFTSKSSRAPKAEGIPYDKSTR
;
A
#
# COMPACT_ATOMS: atom_id res chain seq x y z
N MET A 1 2.15 -35.48 18.18
CA MET A 1 1.59 -35.18 16.84
C MET A 1 2.74 -34.78 15.94
N ASP A 2 2.90 -35.44 14.80
CA ASP A 2 4.08 -35.25 13.95
C ASP A 2 3.99 -33.90 13.23
N ILE A 3 4.99 -33.01 13.40
CA ILE A 3 5.03 -31.66 12.81
C ILE A 3 4.87 -31.74 11.29
N MET A 4 5.41 -32.76 10.65
CA MET A 4 5.27 -33.00 9.21
C MET A 4 3.82 -33.30 8.81
N ALA A 5 3.07 -34.04 9.63
CA ALA A 5 1.66 -34.33 9.38
C ALA A 5 0.81 -33.05 9.48
N ILE A 6 1.06 -32.22 10.49
CA ILE A 6 0.38 -30.92 10.66
C ILE A 6 0.66 -29.98 9.47
N LEU A 7 1.93 -29.88 9.05
CA LEU A 7 2.30 -29.05 7.90
C LEU A 7 1.67 -29.54 6.60
N THR A 8 1.64 -30.85 6.38
CA THR A 8 1.04 -31.44 5.18
C THR A 8 -0.48 -31.20 5.15
N GLN A 9 -1.14 -31.31 6.30
CA GLN A 9 -2.55 -31.03 6.45
C GLN A 9 -2.85 -29.53 6.21
N ALA A 10 -2.11 -28.63 6.83
CA ALA A 10 -2.25 -27.17 6.65
C ALA A 10 -2.02 -26.74 5.18
N ILE A 11 -1.14 -27.41 4.45
CA ILE A 11 -0.93 -27.19 3.00
C ILE A 11 -2.17 -27.65 2.21
N ASN A 12 -2.66 -28.85 2.51
CA ASN A 12 -3.77 -29.45 1.78
C ASN A 12 -5.11 -28.76 2.06
N GLU A 13 -5.33 -28.27 3.27
CA GLU A 13 -6.55 -27.54 3.68
C GLU A 13 -6.57 -26.07 3.24
N GLY A 14 -5.50 -25.59 2.65
CA GLY A 14 -5.42 -24.24 2.10
C GLY A 14 -5.11 -23.12 3.12
N THR A 15 -4.79 -23.46 4.37
CA THR A 15 -4.43 -22.49 5.43
C THR A 15 -3.14 -21.76 5.10
N ILE A 16 -2.10 -22.48 4.66
CA ILE A 16 -0.82 -21.87 4.24
C ILE A 16 -1.01 -21.00 2.98
N PRO A 17 -1.67 -21.45 1.91
CA PRO A 17 -2.00 -20.61 0.76
C PRO A 17 -2.78 -19.35 1.16
N PHE A 18 -3.74 -19.46 2.07
CA PHE A 18 -4.48 -18.31 2.61
C PHE A 18 -3.56 -17.31 3.30
N LEU A 19 -2.67 -17.77 4.21
CA LEU A 19 -1.74 -16.91 4.93
C LEU A 19 -0.80 -16.17 3.99
N ILE A 20 -0.20 -16.86 3.02
CA ILE A 20 0.72 -16.24 2.05
C ILE A 20 -0.01 -15.18 1.23
N ARG A 21 -1.16 -15.52 0.67
CA ARG A 21 -1.97 -14.60 -0.12
C ARG A 21 -2.40 -13.38 0.68
N GLN A 22 -2.93 -13.59 1.88
CA GLN A 22 -3.41 -12.50 2.73
C GLN A 22 -2.25 -11.61 3.22
N THR A 23 -1.09 -12.21 3.49
CA THR A 23 0.14 -11.46 3.79
C THR A 23 0.52 -10.53 2.63
N LEU A 24 0.47 -11.00 1.39
CA LEU A 24 0.74 -10.17 0.21
C LEU A 24 -0.26 -9.01 0.08
N ILE A 25 -1.54 -9.25 0.34
CA ILE A 25 -2.59 -8.22 0.30
C ILE A 25 -2.28 -7.07 1.29
N TYR A 26 -1.78 -7.38 2.48
CA TYR A 26 -1.39 -6.35 3.46
C TYR A 26 0.00 -5.78 3.20
N ALA A 27 0.96 -6.59 2.76
CA ALA A 27 2.34 -6.18 2.57
C ALA A 27 2.54 -5.24 1.37
N VAL A 28 1.82 -5.45 0.26
CA VAL A 28 2.07 -4.70 -0.98
C VAL A 28 1.70 -3.22 -0.88
N PRO A 29 0.56 -2.80 -0.32
CA PRO A 29 0.32 -1.38 -0.06
C PRO A 29 1.40 -0.75 0.83
N LEU A 30 1.82 -1.44 1.90
CA LEU A 30 2.91 -0.98 2.78
C LEU A 30 4.22 -0.80 2.03
N MET A 31 4.57 -1.75 1.18
CA MET A 31 5.80 -1.77 0.41
C MET A 31 5.88 -0.59 -0.57
N ILE A 32 4.79 -0.33 -1.30
CA ILE A 32 4.70 0.78 -2.27
C ILE A 32 4.78 2.13 -1.55
N VAL A 33 4.06 2.30 -0.44
CA VAL A 33 4.03 3.56 0.32
C VAL A 33 5.33 3.79 1.08
N ALA A 34 5.98 2.73 1.58
CA ALA A 34 7.33 2.85 2.14
C ALA A 34 8.34 3.32 1.08
N LEU A 35 8.26 2.80 -0.15
CA LEU A 35 9.09 3.30 -1.26
C LEU A 35 8.75 4.75 -1.62
N ALA A 36 7.48 5.16 -1.51
CA ALA A 36 7.06 6.55 -1.67
C ALA A 36 7.83 7.47 -0.71
N GLY A 37 7.90 7.11 0.58
CA GLY A 37 8.70 7.82 1.58
C GLY A 37 10.17 7.92 1.17
N VAL A 38 10.78 6.82 0.70
CA VAL A 38 12.18 6.83 0.25
C VAL A 38 12.43 7.83 -0.87
N PHE A 39 11.55 7.96 -1.86
CA PHE A 39 11.73 8.93 -2.94
C PHE A 39 11.71 10.37 -2.44
N SER A 40 10.82 10.71 -1.52
CA SER A 40 10.76 12.04 -0.92
C SER A 40 12.00 12.31 -0.06
N GLU A 41 12.30 11.45 0.90
CA GLU A 41 13.38 11.68 1.87
C GLU A 41 14.77 11.62 1.22
N ARG A 42 14.99 10.74 0.24
CA ARG A 42 16.21 10.72 -0.58
C ARG A 42 16.34 11.95 -1.48
N SER A 43 15.31 12.75 -1.67
CA SER A 43 15.39 14.06 -2.33
C SER A 43 15.73 15.20 -1.34
N GLY A 44 15.68 14.95 -0.03
CA GLY A 44 15.90 15.91 1.04
C GLY A 44 14.63 16.55 1.60
N VAL A 45 13.43 15.99 1.27
CA VAL A 45 12.15 16.45 1.80
C VAL A 45 11.50 15.34 2.62
N ILE A 46 11.26 15.60 3.92
CA ILE A 46 10.50 14.71 4.80
C ILE A 46 9.06 14.66 4.34
N ASN A 47 8.51 13.47 4.15
CA ASN A 47 7.10 13.29 3.81
C ASN A 47 6.36 12.50 4.89
N LEU A 48 5.96 13.17 5.94
CA LEU A 48 5.07 12.60 6.96
C LEU A 48 3.62 12.52 6.49
N ALA A 49 3.26 13.15 5.36
CA ALA A 49 1.89 13.17 4.84
C ALA A 49 1.45 11.87 4.15
N LEU A 50 2.24 10.80 4.20
CA LEU A 50 1.94 9.56 3.49
C LEU A 50 0.57 8.96 3.85
N GLU A 51 0.15 9.05 5.12
CA GLU A 51 -1.19 8.61 5.57
C GLU A 51 -2.28 9.42 4.88
N GLY A 52 -2.18 10.74 4.91
CA GLY A 52 -3.15 11.64 4.29
C GLY A 52 -3.23 11.48 2.78
N ILE A 53 -2.08 11.30 2.11
CA ILE A 53 -2.04 11.06 0.66
C ILE A 53 -2.66 9.70 0.31
N MET A 54 -2.43 8.66 1.13
CA MET A 54 -3.11 7.37 0.97
C MET A 54 -4.63 7.49 1.12
N ILE A 55 -5.10 8.20 2.15
CA ILE A 55 -6.54 8.46 2.38
C ILE A 55 -7.16 9.16 1.16
N PHE A 56 -6.50 10.20 0.68
CA PHE A 56 -6.96 10.94 -0.50
C PHE A 56 -6.95 10.06 -1.76
N GLY A 57 -5.89 9.28 -1.99
CA GLY A 57 -5.78 8.34 -3.11
C GLY A 57 -6.83 7.23 -3.07
N ALA A 58 -7.12 6.68 -1.89
CA ALA A 58 -8.20 5.71 -1.67
C ALA A 58 -9.57 6.30 -2.03
N PHE A 59 -9.84 7.52 -1.55
CA PHE A 59 -11.09 8.24 -1.85
C PHE A 59 -11.25 8.47 -3.36
N VAL A 60 -10.23 9.03 -4.00
CA VAL A 60 -10.25 9.33 -5.44
C VAL A 60 -10.48 8.07 -6.27
N GLY A 61 -9.79 6.99 -5.94
CA GLY A 61 -9.94 5.71 -6.63
C GLY A 61 -11.35 5.15 -6.50
N VAL A 62 -11.90 5.10 -5.28
CA VAL A 62 -13.27 4.62 -5.04
C VAL A 62 -14.30 5.54 -5.71
N LEU A 63 -14.10 6.86 -5.65
CA LEU A 63 -14.98 7.82 -6.33
C LEU A 63 -14.97 7.62 -7.84
N PHE A 64 -13.80 7.45 -8.45
CA PHE A 64 -13.68 7.21 -9.88
C PHE A 64 -14.38 5.92 -10.30
N VAL A 65 -14.18 4.82 -9.55
CA VAL A 65 -14.90 3.56 -9.79
C VAL A 65 -16.41 3.78 -9.72
N ARG A 66 -16.91 4.46 -8.67
CA ARG A 66 -18.33 4.74 -8.49
C ARG A 66 -18.92 5.56 -9.64
N LEU A 67 -18.26 6.64 -10.06
CA LEU A 67 -18.71 7.49 -11.17
C LEU A 67 -18.80 6.72 -12.49
N VAL A 68 -17.75 5.94 -12.79
CA VAL A 68 -17.72 5.11 -14.01
C VAL A 68 -18.83 4.05 -14.01
N GLN A 69 -19.09 3.45 -12.85
CA GLN A 69 -20.23 2.51 -12.70
C GLN A 69 -21.59 3.21 -12.84
N GLN A 70 -21.75 4.43 -12.32
CA GLN A 70 -22.98 5.23 -12.48
C GLN A 70 -23.25 5.58 -13.94
N TRP A 71 -22.19 5.83 -14.73
CA TRP A 71 -22.30 6.06 -16.18
C TRP A 71 -22.57 4.79 -16.99
N GLY A 72 -22.60 3.63 -16.34
CA GLY A 72 -22.85 2.34 -17.00
C GLY A 72 -21.64 1.81 -17.79
N TRP A 73 -20.48 2.45 -17.69
CA TRP A 73 -19.27 1.98 -18.35
C TRP A 73 -18.78 0.67 -17.72
N PHE A 74 -18.24 -0.23 -18.53
CA PHE A 74 -17.76 -1.55 -18.12
C PHE A 74 -18.83 -2.50 -17.53
N GLU A 75 -20.12 -2.12 -17.51
CA GLU A 75 -21.20 -3.01 -17.02
C GLU A 75 -21.35 -4.24 -17.92
N ALA A 76 -21.25 -4.07 -19.22
CA ALA A 76 -21.25 -5.18 -20.19
C ALA A 76 -20.06 -6.14 -19.95
N ALA A 77 -18.88 -5.59 -19.64
CA ALA A 77 -17.69 -6.39 -19.30
C ALA A 77 -17.88 -7.15 -17.97
N TYR A 78 -18.51 -6.53 -16.98
CA TYR A 78 -18.84 -7.17 -15.71
C TYR A 78 -19.84 -8.31 -15.88
N THR A 79 -20.90 -8.08 -16.63
CA THR A 79 -21.94 -9.10 -16.91
C THR A 79 -21.39 -10.25 -17.75
N ALA A 80 -20.58 -9.96 -18.74
CA ALA A 80 -19.89 -10.95 -19.58
C ALA A 80 -18.70 -11.64 -18.86
N LYS A 81 -18.40 -11.26 -17.62
CA LYS A 81 -17.22 -11.75 -16.86
C LYS A 81 -15.89 -11.57 -17.61
N ASN A 82 -15.78 -10.51 -18.40
CA ASN A 82 -14.53 -10.19 -19.10
C ASN A 82 -13.51 -9.59 -18.12
N TRP A 83 -12.81 -10.47 -17.44
CA TRP A 83 -11.84 -10.09 -16.40
C TRP A 83 -10.70 -9.22 -16.94
N MET A 84 -10.24 -9.42 -18.20
CA MET A 84 -9.18 -8.63 -18.80
C MET A 84 -9.55 -7.14 -18.87
N THR A 85 -10.74 -6.83 -19.34
CA THR A 85 -11.26 -5.44 -19.41
C THR A 85 -11.41 -4.83 -18.02
N LEU A 86 -11.88 -5.62 -17.03
CA LEU A 86 -12.00 -5.15 -15.65
C LEU A 86 -10.64 -4.89 -15.00
N GLN A 87 -9.61 -5.68 -15.30
CA GLN A 87 -8.25 -5.40 -14.83
C GLN A 87 -7.64 -4.17 -15.49
N GLY A 88 -7.92 -3.94 -16.78
CA GLY A 88 -7.57 -2.69 -17.47
C GLY A 88 -8.21 -1.46 -16.79
N PHE A 89 -9.48 -1.58 -16.40
CA PHE A 89 -10.17 -0.54 -15.63
C PHE A 89 -9.57 -0.33 -14.23
N ALA A 90 -9.21 -1.41 -13.51
CA ALA A 90 -8.51 -1.29 -12.22
C ALA A 90 -7.16 -0.57 -12.38
N PHE A 91 -6.39 -0.89 -13.42
CA PHE A 91 -5.13 -0.22 -13.71
C PHE A 91 -5.32 1.27 -14.03
N LEU A 92 -6.32 1.62 -14.84
CA LEU A 92 -6.67 3.02 -15.11
C LEU A 92 -7.01 3.78 -13.82
N THR A 93 -7.84 3.17 -12.96
CA THR A 93 -8.19 3.76 -11.65
C THR A 93 -6.96 3.97 -10.78
N MET A 94 -6.04 3.02 -10.77
CA MET A 94 -4.77 3.13 -10.06
C MET A 94 -3.92 4.30 -10.59
N CYS A 95 -3.87 4.50 -11.91
CA CYS A 95 -3.20 5.65 -12.52
C CYS A 95 -3.85 6.99 -12.15
N VAL A 96 -5.18 7.06 -12.12
CA VAL A 96 -5.92 8.27 -11.68
C VAL A 96 -5.61 8.58 -10.22
N SER A 97 -5.63 7.58 -9.33
CA SER A 97 -5.29 7.74 -7.91
C SER A 97 -3.83 8.17 -7.73
N ALA A 98 -2.90 7.65 -8.55
CA ALA A 98 -1.51 8.06 -8.55
C ALA A 98 -1.35 9.53 -8.99
N ALA A 99 -2.00 9.95 -10.08
CA ALA A 99 -1.92 11.31 -10.58
C ALA A 99 -2.47 12.34 -9.58
N LEU A 100 -3.63 12.07 -8.99
CA LEU A 100 -4.24 12.98 -8.01
C LEU A 100 -3.54 12.92 -6.64
N GLY A 101 -2.98 11.76 -6.25
CA GLY A 101 -2.09 11.67 -5.09
C GLY A 101 -0.82 12.49 -5.27
N ALA A 102 -0.21 12.47 -6.48
CA ALA A 102 0.90 13.35 -6.82
C ALA A 102 0.50 14.82 -6.74
N ALA A 103 -0.64 15.21 -7.31
CA ALA A 103 -1.14 16.59 -7.24
C ALA A 103 -1.37 17.04 -5.79
N PHE A 104 -1.96 16.20 -4.94
CA PHE A 104 -2.16 16.48 -3.53
C PHE A 104 -0.84 16.68 -2.77
N SER A 105 0.17 15.86 -3.07
CA SER A 105 1.51 15.98 -2.47
C SER A 105 2.25 17.25 -2.89
N MET A 106 1.87 17.91 -4.01
CA MET A 106 2.46 19.19 -4.41
C MET A 106 2.21 20.30 -3.40
N LEU A 107 1.15 20.20 -2.57
CA LEU A 107 0.93 21.13 -1.46
C LEU A 107 2.10 21.08 -0.45
N LEU A 108 2.53 19.86 -0.10
CA LEU A 108 3.73 19.68 0.75
C LEU A 108 4.99 20.17 0.05
N ALA A 109 5.16 19.83 -1.23
CA ALA A 109 6.32 20.25 -2.00
C ALA A 109 6.43 21.79 -2.06
N PHE A 110 5.32 22.48 -2.32
CA PHE A 110 5.29 23.94 -2.36
C PHE A 110 5.63 24.55 -1.00
N ALA A 111 5.03 24.06 0.08
CA ALA A 111 5.30 24.54 1.44
C ALA A 111 6.77 24.32 1.83
N ALA A 112 7.30 23.12 1.60
CA ALA A 112 8.66 22.74 2.02
C ALA A 112 9.75 23.39 1.15
N ILE A 113 9.52 23.53 -0.16
CA ILE A 113 10.55 23.96 -1.12
C ILE A 113 10.50 25.47 -1.35
N ASN A 114 9.32 26.05 -1.59
CA ASN A 114 9.17 27.46 -1.91
C ASN A 114 9.04 28.34 -0.66
N LEU A 115 8.17 27.92 0.28
CA LEU A 115 7.94 28.68 1.50
C LEU A 115 8.99 28.40 2.58
N LYS A 116 9.85 27.38 2.37
CA LYS A 116 10.84 26.91 3.36
C LYS A 116 10.20 26.62 4.73
N ALA A 117 8.91 26.21 4.73
CA ALA A 117 8.17 25.89 5.93
C ALA A 117 8.70 24.59 6.55
N ASP A 118 8.45 24.43 7.86
CA ASP A 118 8.76 23.17 8.55
C ASP A 118 8.00 22.01 7.90
N GLN A 119 8.76 21.01 7.44
CA GLN A 119 8.25 19.88 6.67
C GLN A 119 7.42 18.92 7.53
N THR A 120 7.76 18.82 8.82
CA THR A 120 7.03 18.01 9.79
C THR A 120 5.65 18.60 10.06
N ILE A 121 5.58 19.92 10.27
CA ILE A 121 4.31 20.63 10.46
C ILE A 121 3.47 20.54 9.19
N GLY A 122 4.06 20.78 8.01
CA GLY A 122 3.36 20.66 6.73
C GLY A 122 2.81 19.24 6.48
N GLY A 123 3.60 18.21 6.78
CA GLY A 123 3.19 16.81 6.64
C GLY A 123 2.05 16.43 7.59
N THR A 124 2.15 16.82 8.85
CA THR A 124 1.09 16.56 9.85
C THR A 124 -0.20 17.33 9.54
N ALA A 125 -0.10 18.56 9.04
CA ALA A 125 -1.26 19.34 8.61
C ALA A 125 -2.03 18.64 7.48
N LEU A 126 -1.32 18.10 6.48
CA LEU A 126 -1.95 17.30 5.41
C LEU A 126 -2.59 16.02 5.92
N ASN A 127 -1.97 15.34 6.90
CA ASN A 127 -2.56 14.15 7.53
C ASN A 127 -3.87 14.46 8.28
N LEU A 128 -4.00 15.64 8.87
CA LEU A 128 -5.24 16.08 9.52
C LEU A 128 -6.27 16.58 8.50
N MET A 129 -5.81 17.25 7.45
CA MET A 129 -6.68 17.80 6.41
C MET A 129 -7.33 16.70 5.55
N ALA A 130 -6.59 15.65 5.17
CA ALA A 130 -7.07 14.65 4.24
C ALA A 130 -8.31 13.88 4.73
N PRO A 131 -8.37 13.34 5.97
CA PRO A 131 -9.60 12.72 6.49
C PRO A 131 -10.80 13.66 6.51
N ALA A 132 -10.60 14.90 6.95
CA ALA A 132 -11.67 15.90 7.03
C ALA A 132 -12.21 16.23 5.65
N LEU A 133 -11.32 16.45 4.67
CA LEU A 133 -11.65 16.74 3.28
C LEU A 133 -12.40 15.55 2.64
N VAL A 134 -11.91 14.35 2.84
CA VAL A 134 -12.54 13.13 2.31
C VAL A 134 -13.93 12.94 2.90
N LEU A 135 -14.09 13.01 4.23
CA LEU A 135 -15.39 12.87 4.88
C LEU A 135 -16.39 13.96 4.44
N PHE A 136 -15.92 15.19 4.23
CA PHE A 136 -16.75 16.27 3.70
C PHE A 136 -17.31 15.90 2.32
N PHE A 137 -16.45 15.49 1.39
CA PHE A 137 -16.91 15.08 0.06
C PHE A 137 -17.76 13.82 0.07
N VAL A 138 -17.43 12.83 0.89
CA VAL A 138 -18.22 11.59 1.02
C VAL A 138 -19.65 11.90 1.48
N ARG A 139 -19.82 12.82 2.44
CA ARG A 139 -21.15 13.25 2.90
C ARG A 139 -21.95 13.95 1.82
N ILE A 140 -21.32 14.82 1.04
CA ILE A 140 -21.98 15.52 -0.07
C ILE A 140 -22.39 14.55 -1.19
N LEU A 141 -21.48 13.62 -1.56
CA LEU A 141 -21.68 12.75 -2.72
C LEU A 141 -22.53 11.51 -2.43
N ALA A 142 -22.48 10.98 -1.22
CA ALA A 142 -23.13 9.73 -0.85
C ALA A 142 -24.20 9.88 0.22
N ASN A 143 -24.30 11.04 0.89
CA ASN A 143 -25.15 11.29 2.06
C ASN A 143 -24.95 10.24 3.18
N GLN A 144 -23.74 9.69 3.29
CA GLN A 144 -23.31 8.66 4.23
C GLN A 144 -21.91 8.99 4.75
N ASN A 145 -21.42 8.23 5.74
CA ASN A 145 -20.05 8.38 6.25
C ASN A 145 -19.01 7.55 5.47
N THR A 146 -19.48 6.71 4.54
CA THR A 146 -18.62 5.82 3.74
C THR A 146 -19.03 5.91 2.27
N LEU A 147 -18.05 6.16 1.41
CA LEU A 147 -18.22 6.05 -0.03
C LEU A 147 -17.99 4.60 -0.44
N GLN A 148 -18.93 4.03 -1.18
CA GLN A 148 -18.86 2.66 -1.68
C GLN A 148 -18.99 2.63 -3.20
N MET A 149 -18.58 1.54 -3.82
CA MET A 149 -18.90 1.25 -5.22
C MET A 149 -20.42 1.33 -5.42
N PHE A 150 -20.82 1.74 -6.62
CA PHE A 150 -22.25 1.83 -6.97
C PHE A 150 -22.87 0.43 -7.13
N LYS A 151 -22.15 -0.51 -7.77
CA LYS A 151 -22.61 -1.88 -8.03
C LYS A 151 -21.56 -2.90 -7.57
N GLY A 152 -21.97 -3.88 -6.76
CA GLY A 152 -21.13 -4.98 -6.32
C GLY A 152 -20.04 -4.56 -5.32
N ASP A 153 -19.05 -5.43 -5.17
CA ASP A 153 -17.86 -5.23 -4.37
C ASP A 153 -16.60 -5.49 -5.20
N SER A 154 -15.43 -5.18 -4.63
CA SER A 154 -14.15 -5.41 -5.31
C SER A 154 -13.90 -6.87 -5.67
N ALA A 155 -14.48 -7.80 -4.91
CA ALA A 155 -14.40 -9.24 -5.19
C ALA A 155 -15.11 -9.63 -6.49
N GLY A 156 -16.18 -8.91 -6.84
CA GLY A 156 -16.90 -9.12 -8.11
C GLY A 156 -16.22 -8.46 -9.31
N TRP A 157 -15.58 -7.30 -9.10
CA TRP A 157 -15.04 -6.48 -10.19
C TRP A 157 -13.54 -6.71 -10.43
N PHE A 158 -12.74 -6.88 -9.39
CA PHE A 158 -11.28 -6.80 -9.50
C PHE A 158 -10.55 -8.04 -9.04
N MET A 159 -11.19 -8.90 -8.23
CA MET A 159 -10.56 -10.10 -7.69
C MET A 159 -10.70 -11.28 -8.66
N LEU A 160 -9.58 -11.92 -8.99
CA LEU A 160 -9.58 -13.19 -9.70
C LEU A 160 -10.05 -14.31 -8.79
N LYS A 161 -10.83 -15.22 -9.36
CA LYS A 161 -11.31 -16.45 -8.71
C LYS A 161 -10.94 -17.64 -9.56
N GLU A 162 -10.63 -18.78 -8.96
CA GLU A 162 -10.33 -20.02 -9.68
C GLU A 162 -11.47 -20.46 -10.61
N SER A 163 -12.73 -20.10 -10.26
CA SER A 163 -13.91 -20.39 -11.08
C SER A 163 -13.88 -19.73 -12.48
N LEU A 164 -13.12 -18.66 -12.67
CA LEU A 164 -12.91 -18.03 -13.99
C LEU A 164 -12.12 -18.93 -14.94
N PHE A 165 -11.33 -19.86 -14.40
CA PHE A 165 -10.51 -20.81 -15.13
C PHE A 165 -11.10 -22.22 -15.13
N GLY A 166 -12.35 -22.38 -14.68
CA GLY A 166 -13.05 -23.66 -14.65
C GLY A 166 -12.70 -24.58 -13.48
N PHE A 167 -11.94 -24.10 -12.49
CA PHE A 167 -11.58 -24.87 -11.29
C PHE A 167 -12.52 -24.53 -10.12
N GLY A 168 -12.74 -25.51 -9.22
CA GLY A 168 -13.58 -25.29 -8.04
C GLY A 168 -15.05 -25.01 -8.33
N VAL A 169 -15.54 -25.29 -9.55
CA VAL A 169 -16.92 -25.05 -10.01
C VAL A 169 -17.77 -26.29 -9.73
N GLY A 170 -19.02 -26.08 -9.28
CA GLY A 170 -19.97 -27.17 -8.99
C GLY A 170 -20.20 -27.37 -7.50
N ARG A 171 -21.13 -28.29 -7.16
CA ARG A 171 -21.45 -28.67 -5.78
C ARG A 171 -21.36 -30.17 -5.60
N GLY A 172 -20.90 -30.62 -4.44
CA GLY A 172 -20.81 -32.05 -4.11
C GLY A 172 -19.88 -32.84 -5.03
N ILE A 173 -20.31 -34.01 -5.48
CA ILE A 173 -19.54 -34.95 -6.32
C ILE A 173 -19.17 -34.37 -7.69
N ASN A 174 -19.94 -33.38 -8.18
CA ASN A 174 -19.73 -32.70 -9.48
C ASN A 174 -18.81 -31.47 -9.37
N LYS A 175 -18.15 -31.26 -8.25
CA LYS A 175 -17.20 -30.15 -8.08
C LYS A 175 -15.90 -30.45 -8.83
N THR A 176 -15.51 -29.56 -9.75
CA THR A 176 -14.20 -29.65 -10.39
C THR A 176 -13.08 -29.52 -9.34
N PRO A 177 -11.93 -30.19 -9.51
CA PRO A 177 -10.84 -30.08 -8.57
C PRO A 177 -10.39 -28.62 -8.40
N SER A 178 -9.97 -28.25 -7.20
CA SER A 178 -9.36 -26.95 -6.95
C SER A 178 -7.99 -26.87 -7.61
N MET A 179 -7.52 -25.63 -7.90
CA MET A 179 -6.15 -25.44 -8.33
C MET A 179 -5.18 -25.96 -7.25
N GLY A 180 -4.06 -26.54 -7.67
CA GLY A 180 -2.98 -26.96 -6.77
C GLY A 180 -2.44 -25.78 -5.95
N PHE A 181 -1.50 -26.06 -5.03
CA PHE A 181 -0.93 -25.06 -4.10
C PHE A 181 -0.59 -23.72 -4.77
N PHE A 182 0.15 -23.73 -5.87
CA PHE A 182 0.52 -22.49 -6.59
C PHE A 182 -0.70 -21.73 -7.12
N GLY A 183 -1.70 -22.43 -7.65
CA GLY A 183 -2.92 -21.80 -8.12
C GLY A 183 -3.72 -21.15 -6.99
N GLN A 184 -3.76 -21.78 -5.82
CA GLN A 184 -4.43 -21.24 -4.64
C GLN A 184 -3.70 -20.00 -4.08
N VAL A 185 -2.38 -19.96 -4.14
CA VAL A 185 -1.58 -18.81 -3.67
C VAL A 185 -1.64 -17.64 -4.64
N PHE A 186 -1.49 -17.89 -5.95
CA PHE A 186 -1.22 -16.83 -6.93
C PHE A 186 -2.39 -16.49 -7.85
N VAL A 187 -3.43 -17.31 -7.89
CA VAL A 187 -4.57 -17.10 -8.80
C VAL A 187 -5.89 -16.95 -8.04
N ASN A 188 -6.13 -17.82 -7.04
CA ASN A 188 -7.42 -17.85 -6.37
C ASN A 188 -7.56 -16.70 -5.36
N LYS A 189 -8.64 -15.92 -5.48
CA LYS A 189 -8.97 -14.76 -4.62
C LYS A 189 -7.83 -13.74 -4.53
N VAL A 190 -7.19 -13.44 -5.65
CA VAL A 190 -6.08 -12.49 -5.76
C VAL A 190 -6.50 -11.29 -6.57
N TYR A 191 -5.94 -10.13 -6.24
CA TYR A 191 -6.09 -8.89 -7.00
C TYR A 191 -4.86 -8.70 -7.91
N PRO A 192 -4.97 -8.78 -9.24
CA PRO A 192 -3.81 -8.64 -10.14
C PRO A 192 -3.03 -7.34 -9.97
N MET A 193 -3.71 -6.26 -9.54
CA MET A 193 -3.05 -4.99 -9.25
C MET A 193 -1.99 -5.11 -8.14
N THR A 194 -2.09 -6.09 -7.26
CA THR A 194 -1.05 -6.42 -6.27
C THR A 194 0.28 -6.78 -6.95
N TYR A 195 0.22 -7.60 -8.01
CA TYR A 195 1.44 -7.96 -8.78
C TYR A 195 1.96 -6.79 -9.60
N VAL A 196 1.06 -5.97 -10.16
CA VAL A 196 1.44 -4.74 -10.86
C VAL A 196 2.20 -3.80 -9.90
N CYS A 197 1.75 -3.67 -8.64
CA CYS A 197 2.45 -2.89 -7.63
C CYS A 197 3.84 -3.46 -7.31
N ILE A 198 3.99 -4.78 -7.20
CA ILE A 198 5.30 -5.42 -7.00
C ILE A 198 6.23 -5.11 -8.18
N LEU A 199 5.72 -5.19 -9.41
CA LEU A 199 6.48 -4.84 -10.61
C LEU A 199 6.91 -3.37 -10.60
N ILE A 200 6.00 -2.45 -10.29
CA ILE A 200 6.28 -1.01 -10.15
C ILE A 200 7.34 -0.78 -9.07
N PHE A 201 7.22 -1.46 -7.92
CA PHE A 201 8.21 -1.38 -6.85
C PHE A 201 9.61 -1.77 -7.34
N ILE A 202 9.74 -2.88 -8.05
CA ILE A 202 11.02 -3.35 -8.60
C ILE A 202 11.59 -2.34 -9.61
N ILE A 203 10.76 -1.86 -10.56
CA ILE A 203 11.17 -0.88 -11.56
C ILE A 203 11.69 0.40 -10.89
N LEU A 204 10.94 0.94 -9.92
CA LEU A 204 11.31 2.17 -9.23
C LEU A 204 12.53 1.99 -8.32
N ALA A 205 12.70 0.82 -7.71
CA ALA A 205 13.93 0.49 -6.98
C ALA A 205 15.15 0.50 -7.91
N ILE A 206 15.02 -0.04 -9.13
CA ILE A 206 16.07 0.01 -10.16
C ILE A 206 16.33 1.46 -10.58
N ILE A 207 15.27 2.24 -10.83
CA ILE A 207 15.39 3.66 -11.20
C ILE A 207 16.14 4.42 -10.11
N LEU A 208 15.80 4.23 -8.84
CA LEU A 208 16.41 4.94 -7.72
C LEU A 208 17.90 4.61 -7.54
N TYR A 209 18.31 3.36 -7.78
CA TYR A 209 19.68 2.91 -7.47
C TYR A 209 20.59 2.74 -8.69
N LYS A 210 20.04 2.51 -9.88
CA LYS A 210 20.82 2.17 -11.09
C LYS A 210 20.77 3.24 -12.19
N THR A 211 19.94 4.31 -12.06
CA THR A 211 19.84 5.34 -13.10
C THR A 211 20.47 6.66 -12.68
N LYS A 212 20.78 7.49 -13.70
CA LYS A 212 21.28 8.87 -13.50
C LYS A 212 20.29 9.74 -12.72
N PHE A 213 18.99 9.53 -12.92
CA PHE A 213 17.94 10.24 -12.18
C PHE A 213 18.01 9.92 -10.69
N GLY A 214 18.04 8.65 -10.31
CA GLY A 214 18.11 8.23 -8.91
C GLY A 214 19.43 8.67 -8.24
N LEU A 215 20.54 8.68 -8.97
CA LEU A 215 21.81 9.20 -8.44
C LEU A 215 21.70 10.69 -8.11
N ARG A 216 21.17 11.51 -9.03
CA ARG A 216 20.95 12.95 -8.81
C ARG A 216 19.99 13.22 -7.66
N LEU A 217 18.91 12.45 -7.56
CA LEU A 217 17.91 12.56 -6.48
C LEU A 217 18.59 12.33 -5.12
N ARG A 218 19.35 11.24 -4.97
CA ARG A 218 20.07 10.91 -3.73
C ARG A 218 21.17 11.91 -3.40
N ALA A 219 21.87 12.45 -4.40
CA ALA A 219 22.86 13.49 -4.19
C ALA A 219 22.22 14.76 -3.58
N CYS A 220 21.02 15.14 -4.02
CA CYS A 220 20.28 16.27 -3.44
C CYS A 220 19.85 16.04 -1.98
N GLY A 221 19.62 14.80 -1.57
CA GLY A 221 19.30 14.46 -0.18
C GLY A 221 20.53 14.33 0.73
N GLU A 222 21.70 14.04 0.17
CA GLU A 222 22.96 13.95 0.98
C GLU A 222 23.65 15.32 1.10
N ASN A 223 23.82 16.03 -0.02
CA ASN A 223 24.44 17.36 -0.03
C ASN A 223 23.89 18.19 -1.22
N PRO A 224 22.84 18.99 -0.99
CA PRO A 224 22.20 19.77 -2.06
C PRO A 224 23.12 20.86 -2.62
N GLN A 225 24.02 21.43 -1.81
CA GLN A 225 24.95 22.47 -2.26
C GLN A 225 26.00 21.91 -3.23
N ALA A 226 26.57 20.73 -2.92
CA ALA A 226 27.48 20.03 -3.82
C ALA A 226 26.77 19.60 -5.11
N ALA A 227 25.51 19.17 -5.02
CA ALA A 227 24.71 18.80 -6.20
C ALA A 227 24.47 20.04 -7.11
N ASP A 228 24.13 21.19 -6.54
CA ASP A 228 23.95 22.45 -7.29
C ASP A 228 25.25 22.92 -7.94
N SER A 229 26.40 22.77 -7.28
CA SER A 229 27.72 23.12 -7.82
C SER A 229 28.07 22.28 -9.06
N LEU A 230 27.53 21.07 -9.18
CA LEU A 230 27.65 20.19 -10.35
C LEU A 230 26.58 20.45 -11.41
N GLY A 231 25.79 21.53 -11.28
CA GLY A 231 24.75 21.92 -12.23
C GLY A 231 23.44 21.13 -12.10
N ILE A 232 23.22 20.41 -11.00
CA ILE A 232 21.96 19.69 -10.75
C ILE A 232 20.95 20.67 -10.15
N ASN A 233 19.79 20.83 -10.79
CA ASN A 233 18.73 21.67 -10.23
C ASN A 233 18.06 20.99 -9.04
N VAL A 234 18.43 21.38 -7.82
CA VAL A 234 17.96 20.80 -6.56
C VAL A 234 16.44 20.97 -6.40
N PHE A 235 15.88 22.13 -6.75
CA PHE A 235 14.44 22.37 -6.67
C PHE A 235 13.65 21.38 -7.52
N LYS A 236 14.05 21.19 -8.80
CA LYS A 236 13.39 20.22 -9.69
C LYS A 236 13.49 18.79 -9.15
N MET A 237 14.63 18.41 -8.57
CA MET A 237 14.82 17.07 -7.99
C MET A 237 13.95 16.86 -6.76
N ARG A 238 13.85 17.84 -5.87
CA ARG A 238 12.96 17.78 -4.70
C ARG A 238 11.50 17.68 -5.09
N TYR A 239 11.03 18.52 -6.04
CA TYR A 239 9.68 18.43 -6.58
C TYR A 239 9.39 17.07 -7.21
N ALA A 240 10.31 16.52 -8.00
CA ALA A 240 10.17 15.20 -8.60
C ALA A 240 10.11 14.10 -7.51
N GLY A 241 10.94 14.18 -6.47
CA GLY A 241 10.93 13.23 -5.36
C GLY A 241 9.60 13.21 -4.63
N VAL A 242 9.07 14.38 -4.25
CA VAL A 242 7.77 14.51 -3.56
C VAL A 242 6.63 14.11 -4.49
N GLY A 243 6.68 14.46 -5.79
CA GLY A 243 5.65 14.08 -6.75
C GLY A 243 5.56 12.58 -6.98
N ILE A 244 6.70 11.90 -7.13
CA ILE A 244 6.74 10.43 -7.23
C ILE A 244 6.25 9.81 -5.92
N SER A 245 6.65 10.36 -4.77
CA SER A 245 6.17 9.95 -3.46
C SER A 245 4.64 10.03 -3.37
N GLY A 246 4.07 11.17 -3.76
CA GLY A 246 2.61 11.36 -3.78
C GLY A 246 1.89 10.40 -4.73
N ALA A 247 2.45 10.14 -5.92
CA ALA A 247 1.91 9.18 -6.87
C ALA A 247 1.86 7.76 -6.27
N LEU A 248 2.94 7.33 -5.66
CA LEU A 248 3.02 5.99 -5.05
C LEU A 248 2.12 5.85 -3.82
N ALA A 249 2.04 6.88 -2.97
CA ALA A 249 1.15 6.87 -1.82
C ALA A 249 -0.32 6.88 -2.24
N GLY A 250 -0.70 7.67 -3.26
CA GLY A 250 -2.06 7.67 -3.81
C GLY A 250 -2.43 6.33 -4.43
N MET A 251 -1.52 5.74 -5.21
CA MET A 251 -1.67 4.38 -5.75
C MET A 251 -1.84 3.34 -4.65
N GLY A 252 -0.96 3.36 -3.63
CA GLY A 252 -1.04 2.46 -2.47
C GLY A 252 -2.36 2.61 -1.71
N GLY A 253 -2.90 3.84 -1.63
CA GLY A 253 -4.21 4.12 -1.06
C GLY A 253 -5.35 3.45 -1.82
N PHE A 254 -5.38 3.54 -3.14
CA PHE A 254 -6.39 2.84 -3.95
C PHE A 254 -6.26 1.31 -3.85
N VAL A 255 -5.03 0.79 -3.91
CA VAL A 255 -4.80 -0.66 -3.77
C VAL A 255 -5.27 -1.15 -2.40
N TYR A 256 -5.00 -0.41 -1.33
CA TYR A 256 -5.55 -0.69 0.00
C TYR A 256 -7.08 -0.69 0.00
N ALA A 257 -7.71 0.34 -0.57
CA ALA A 257 -9.16 0.43 -0.65
C ALA A 257 -9.77 -0.74 -1.42
N MET A 258 -9.19 -1.10 -2.57
CA MET A 258 -9.63 -2.20 -3.41
C MET A 258 -9.48 -3.57 -2.73
N THR A 259 -8.38 -3.81 -2.04
CA THR A 259 -8.05 -5.13 -1.50
C THR A 259 -8.57 -5.34 -0.08
N THR A 260 -8.27 -4.41 0.83
CA THR A 260 -8.54 -4.54 2.26
C THR A 260 -9.90 -3.99 2.65
N ALA A 261 -10.33 -2.88 2.05
CA ALA A 261 -11.57 -2.20 2.37
C ALA A 261 -12.72 -2.48 1.38
N ASN A 262 -12.63 -3.51 0.53
CA ASN A 262 -13.65 -3.90 -0.45
C ASN A 262 -14.15 -2.73 -1.32
N CYS A 263 -13.21 -1.91 -1.79
CA CYS A 263 -13.49 -0.71 -2.61
C CYS A 263 -14.43 0.28 -1.91
N THR A 264 -14.17 0.53 -0.63
CA THR A 264 -14.83 1.56 0.16
C THR A 264 -13.83 2.61 0.65
N SER A 265 -14.31 3.82 0.93
CA SER A 265 -13.51 4.89 1.53
C SER A 265 -14.34 5.64 2.55
N ASN A 266 -13.81 5.78 3.75
CA ASN A 266 -14.42 6.44 4.90
C ASN A 266 -13.50 7.49 5.55
N GLY A 267 -12.45 7.92 4.82
CA GLY A 267 -11.47 8.87 5.36
C GLY A 267 -10.44 8.23 6.30
N ASP A 268 -10.30 6.90 6.29
CA ASP A 268 -9.32 6.16 7.08
C ASP A 268 -8.67 5.04 6.24
N VAL A 269 -7.37 4.84 6.45
CA VAL A 269 -6.60 3.72 5.90
C VAL A 269 -5.93 2.90 7.00
N SER A 270 -6.49 2.93 8.20
CA SER A 270 -6.09 2.11 9.37
C SER A 270 -4.60 2.21 9.72
N GLY A 271 -4.01 3.42 9.58
CA GLY A 271 -2.62 3.70 9.93
C GLY A 271 -1.59 3.09 8.98
N PHE A 272 -1.97 2.67 7.78
CA PHE A 272 -1.04 2.05 6.82
C PHE A 272 0.06 3.00 6.37
N GLY A 273 -0.20 4.30 6.22
CA GLY A 273 0.82 5.28 5.86
C GLY A 273 1.85 5.49 6.97
N PHE A 274 1.41 5.56 8.23
CA PHE A 274 2.33 5.60 9.38
C PHE A 274 3.13 4.31 9.53
N LEU A 275 2.49 3.16 9.32
CA LEU A 275 3.18 1.88 9.33
C LEU A 275 4.20 1.77 8.19
N ALA A 276 3.90 2.35 7.02
CA ALA A 276 4.82 2.40 5.90
C ALA A 276 6.07 3.26 6.19
N LEU A 277 5.92 4.37 6.94
CA LEU A 277 7.07 5.13 7.46
C LEU A 277 7.95 4.25 8.35
N ALA A 278 7.36 3.50 9.26
CA ALA A 278 8.11 2.57 10.11
C ALA A 278 8.82 1.48 9.28
N VAL A 279 8.16 0.92 8.27
CA VAL A 279 8.74 -0.04 7.31
C VAL A 279 9.91 0.57 6.55
N MET A 280 9.82 1.83 6.14
CA MET A 280 10.90 2.56 5.46
C MET A 280 12.11 2.74 6.36
N ILE A 281 11.91 3.20 7.59
CA ILE A 281 12.99 3.41 8.59
C ILE A 281 13.65 2.06 8.93
N PHE A 282 12.84 1.03 9.18
CA PHE A 282 13.34 -0.33 9.43
C PHE A 282 14.14 -0.88 8.24
N GLY A 283 13.65 -0.64 7.02
CA GLY A 283 14.36 -0.99 5.80
C GLY A 283 15.61 -0.15 5.52
N ASN A 284 15.93 0.84 6.37
CA ASN A 284 17.08 1.73 6.24
C ASN A 284 17.16 2.40 4.85
N TRP A 285 16.02 2.86 4.33
CA TRP A 285 15.85 3.46 3.00
C TRP A 285 16.36 2.60 1.84
N LYS A 286 16.53 1.28 2.05
CA LYS A 286 16.97 0.32 1.02
C LYS A 286 15.78 -0.53 0.55
N PRO A 287 15.42 -0.52 -0.76
CA PRO A 287 14.23 -1.22 -1.24
C PRO A 287 14.19 -2.71 -0.91
N GLY A 288 15.33 -3.42 -1.00
CA GLY A 288 15.36 -4.84 -0.66
C GLY A 288 14.97 -5.12 0.80
N ASN A 289 15.48 -4.30 1.74
CA ASN A 289 15.13 -4.43 3.15
C ASN A 289 13.69 -4.01 3.42
N ILE A 290 13.20 -2.97 2.70
CA ILE A 290 11.80 -2.50 2.77
C ILE A 290 10.86 -3.61 2.35
N ALA A 291 11.17 -4.35 1.29
CA ALA A 291 10.36 -5.49 0.85
C ALA A 291 10.27 -6.57 1.95
N GLY A 292 11.39 -6.94 2.57
CA GLY A 292 11.41 -7.88 3.70
C GLY A 292 10.63 -7.38 4.91
N ALA A 293 10.82 -6.11 5.27
CA ALA A 293 10.08 -5.45 6.35
C ALA A 293 8.57 -5.44 6.07
N ALA A 294 8.16 -5.03 4.86
CA ALA A 294 6.75 -4.99 4.47
C ALA A 294 6.08 -6.38 4.53
N LEU A 295 6.80 -7.44 4.13
CA LEU A 295 6.31 -8.81 4.27
C LEU A 295 6.14 -9.21 5.73
N LEU A 296 7.10 -8.88 6.59
CA LEU A 296 7.02 -9.13 8.03
C LEU A 296 5.82 -8.44 8.66
N PHE A 297 5.67 -7.13 8.42
CA PHE A 297 4.53 -6.37 8.95
C PHE A 297 3.19 -6.79 8.34
N GLY A 298 3.19 -7.15 7.04
CA GLY A 298 2.03 -7.73 6.37
C GLY A 298 1.58 -9.04 7.00
N LEU A 299 2.53 -9.90 7.39
CA LEU A 299 2.24 -11.14 8.11
C LEU A 299 1.58 -10.85 9.48
N PHE A 300 2.10 -9.91 10.26
CA PHE A 300 1.49 -9.56 11.54
C PHE A 300 0.11 -8.91 11.39
N LYS A 301 -0.10 -8.09 10.35
CA LYS A 301 -1.44 -7.57 10.01
C LYS A 301 -2.37 -8.71 9.59
N CYS A 302 -1.89 -9.69 8.83
CA CYS A 302 -2.66 -10.89 8.47
C CYS A 302 -3.09 -11.67 9.71
N ILE A 303 -2.17 -11.97 10.62
CA ILE A 303 -2.47 -12.66 11.87
C ILE A 303 -3.49 -11.87 12.70
N ALA A 304 -3.29 -10.56 12.84
CA ALA A 304 -4.20 -9.69 13.57
C ALA A 304 -5.62 -9.61 12.96
N ALA A 305 -5.74 -9.74 11.64
CA ALA A 305 -7.03 -9.73 10.96
C ALA A 305 -7.73 -11.08 10.95
N SER A 306 -6.97 -12.18 11.01
CA SER A 306 -7.48 -13.54 10.76
C SER A 306 -7.41 -14.47 11.99
N TYR A 307 -7.04 -13.96 13.17
CA TYR A 307 -6.85 -14.77 14.37
C TYR A 307 -8.09 -15.61 14.77
N THR A 308 -9.30 -15.15 14.42
CA THR A 308 -10.57 -15.86 14.68
C THR A 308 -10.93 -16.89 13.63
N SER A 309 -10.23 -16.94 12.50
CA SER A 309 -10.54 -17.78 11.35
C SER A 309 -9.37 -18.67 10.92
N LEU A 310 -8.25 -18.60 11.65
CA LEU A 310 -7.06 -19.40 11.40
C LEU A 310 -7.21 -20.77 12.11
N ASP A 311 -7.63 -21.76 11.33
CA ASP A 311 -7.63 -23.16 11.71
C ASP A 311 -6.41 -23.82 11.06
N ILE A 312 -5.43 -24.20 11.86
CA ILE A 312 -4.16 -24.76 11.36
C ILE A 312 -4.29 -26.26 11.08
N ASN A 313 -5.16 -26.93 11.82
CA ASN A 313 -5.29 -28.40 11.78
C ASN A 313 -6.55 -28.87 11.08
N GLY A 314 -7.50 -27.99 10.73
CA GLY A 314 -8.79 -28.35 10.16
C GLY A 314 -9.74 -29.05 11.14
N ASP A 315 -9.45 -28.98 12.43
CA ASP A 315 -10.24 -29.60 13.49
C ASP A 315 -11.36 -28.68 14.05
N GLY A 316 -11.49 -27.48 13.50
CA GLY A 316 -12.42 -26.46 13.96
C GLY A 316 -11.95 -25.72 15.19
N ILE A 317 -10.74 -25.98 15.68
CA ILE A 317 -10.14 -25.32 16.83
C ILE A 317 -9.29 -24.13 16.35
N TYR A 318 -9.68 -22.93 16.73
CA TYR A 318 -8.96 -21.69 16.39
C TYR A 318 -7.94 -21.36 17.48
N TRP A 319 -6.77 -21.94 17.41
CA TRP A 319 -5.72 -21.84 18.43
C TRP A 319 -5.43 -20.43 18.92
N LEU A 320 -5.32 -19.48 18.00
CA LEU A 320 -5.06 -18.08 18.37
C LEU A 320 -6.22 -17.46 19.17
N LYS A 321 -7.44 -17.93 18.98
CA LYS A 321 -8.60 -17.50 19.74
C LYS A 321 -8.64 -18.15 21.13
N GLU A 322 -8.22 -19.42 21.24
CA GLU A 322 -8.22 -20.17 22.51
C GLU A 322 -7.15 -19.74 23.51
N ILE A 323 -6.06 -19.10 23.02
CA ILE A 323 -5.04 -18.50 23.91
C ILE A 323 -5.64 -17.43 24.84
N GLY A 324 -6.87 -16.97 24.59
CA GLY A 324 -7.58 -16.01 25.46
C GLY A 324 -7.06 -14.57 25.35
N ILE A 325 -6.22 -14.28 24.35
CA ILE A 325 -5.73 -12.92 24.08
C ILE A 325 -6.86 -12.11 23.46
N SER A 326 -7.10 -10.89 23.97
CA SER A 326 -8.16 -10.03 23.46
C SER A 326 -7.93 -9.60 22.00
N ALA A 327 -9.02 -9.35 21.26
CA ALA A 327 -8.97 -8.86 19.89
C ALA A 327 -8.15 -7.55 19.75
N HIS A 328 -8.19 -6.71 20.76
CA HIS A 328 -7.42 -5.47 20.80
C HIS A 328 -5.91 -5.72 20.85
N ALA A 329 -5.48 -6.72 21.61
CA ALA A 329 -4.06 -7.08 21.71
C ALA A 329 -3.51 -7.60 20.36
N TYR A 330 -4.29 -8.41 19.64
CA TYR A 330 -3.90 -8.83 18.28
C TYR A 330 -3.79 -7.64 17.31
N ARG A 331 -4.69 -6.68 17.38
CA ARG A 331 -4.63 -5.45 16.55
C ARG A 331 -3.42 -4.57 16.88
N LEU A 332 -2.94 -4.58 18.13
CA LEU A 332 -1.75 -3.86 18.56
C LEU A 332 -0.43 -4.55 18.15
N LEU A 333 -0.48 -5.84 17.82
CA LEU A 333 0.70 -6.67 17.53
C LEU A 333 1.63 -6.05 16.47
N PRO A 334 1.17 -5.55 15.31
CA PRO A 334 2.05 -4.90 14.33
C PRO A 334 2.79 -3.70 14.91
N TYR A 335 2.13 -2.89 15.76
CA TYR A 335 2.71 -1.68 16.34
C TYR A 335 3.72 -2.01 17.45
N VAL A 336 3.43 -3.01 18.30
CA VAL A 336 4.36 -3.50 19.32
C VAL A 336 5.63 -4.03 18.66
N ILE A 337 5.50 -4.82 17.60
CA ILE A 337 6.64 -5.33 16.85
C ILE A 337 7.41 -4.20 16.19
N THR A 338 6.74 -3.16 15.66
CA THR A 338 7.40 -1.97 15.15
C THR A 338 8.32 -1.35 16.21
N LEU A 339 7.81 -1.15 17.43
CA LEU A 339 8.59 -0.57 18.51
C LEU A 339 9.79 -1.45 18.90
N LEU A 340 9.59 -2.76 19.01
CA LEU A 340 10.67 -3.70 19.31
C LEU A 340 11.75 -3.67 18.23
N VAL A 341 11.35 -3.76 16.97
CA VAL A 341 12.26 -3.75 15.84
C VAL A 341 13.03 -2.43 15.76
N LEU A 342 12.39 -1.28 15.94
CA LEU A 342 13.04 0.03 15.96
C LEU A 342 14.03 0.14 17.12
N ALA A 343 13.72 -0.40 18.30
CA ALA A 343 14.63 -0.40 19.43
C ALA A 343 15.96 -1.11 19.13
N PHE A 344 15.92 -2.21 18.35
CA PHE A 344 17.12 -2.96 17.98
C PHE A 344 17.85 -2.39 16.74
N THR A 345 17.14 -1.75 15.82
CA THR A 345 17.70 -1.31 14.52
C THR A 345 18.07 0.16 14.47
N SER A 346 17.62 0.98 15.43
CA SER A 346 17.83 2.45 15.42
C SER A 346 19.29 2.86 15.32
N LYS A 347 20.23 2.13 15.93
CA LYS A 347 21.67 2.42 15.89
C LYS A 347 22.30 2.30 14.49
N SER A 348 21.70 1.53 13.57
CA SER A 348 22.22 1.32 12.22
C SER A 348 21.47 2.12 11.15
N SER A 349 20.42 2.83 11.54
CA SER A 349 19.58 3.63 10.63
C SER A 349 20.31 4.92 10.23
N ARG A 350 20.38 5.17 8.90
CA ARG A 350 21.05 6.36 8.35
C ARG A 350 20.10 7.07 7.38
N ALA A 351 19.40 8.06 7.90
CA ALA A 351 18.63 9.01 7.09
C ALA A 351 19.56 9.85 6.20
N PRO A 352 19.10 10.40 5.09
CA PRO A 352 19.85 11.35 4.27
C PRO A 352 20.25 12.59 5.08
N LYS A 353 21.48 13.09 4.90
CA LYS A 353 22.03 14.17 5.75
C LYS A 353 21.30 15.50 5.63
N ALA A 354 20.80 15.84 4.44
CA ALA A 354 20.07 17.09 4.18
C ALA A 354 18.55 16.92 4.24
N GLU A 355 18.07 15.81 4.81
CA GLU A 355 16.65 15.56 5.02
C GLU A 355 16.06 16.56 6.01
N GLY A 356 14.92 17.16 5.66
CA GLY A 356 14.25 18.16 6.49
C GLY A 356 14.87 19.54 6.46
N ILE A 357 16.05 19.71 5.84
CA ILE A 357 16.74 21.00 5.78
C ILE A 357 16.29 21.76 4.53
N PRO A 358 15.69 22.96 4.68
CA PRO A 358 15.39 23.82 3.55
C PRO A 358 16.65 24.14 2.74
N TYR A 359 16.55 24.02 1.41
CA TYR A 359 17.67 24.38 0.54
C TYR A 359 17.60 25.86 0.18
N ASP A 360 18.70 26.57 0.42
CA ASP A 360 18.88 27.96 0.02
C ASP A 360 20.08 28.09 -0.91
N LYS A 361 19.82 28.66 -2.09
CA LYS A 361 20.88 28.90 -3.09
C LYS A 361 21.81 30.04 -2.70
N SER A 362 21.39 30.94 -1.81
CA SER A 362 22.16 32.09 -1.37
C SER A 362 23.21 31.79 -0.30
N THR A 363 23.12 30.64 0.36
CA THR A 363 24.04 30.21 1.45
C THR A 363 25.21 29.39 0.90
N ARG A 364 25.89 29.91 -0.13
CA ARG A 364 27.15 29.31 -0.65
C ARG A 364 28.32 29.66 0.18
#